data_1d342935669b4463af04cc70127e2743
#
_entry.id   1d342935669b4463af04cc70127e2743
#
_cell.length_a   1.000
_cell.length_b   1.000
_cell.length_c   1.000
_cell.angle_alpha   90.00
_cell.angle_beta   90.00
_cell.angle_gamma   90.00
#
_symmetry.space_group_name_H-M   'P 1'
#
loop_
_entity.id
_entity.type
_entity.pdbx_description
1 polymer ?
#
loop_
_entity_poly.entity_id
_entity_poly.type
_entity_poly.pdbx_seq_one_letter_code
_entity_poly.pdbx_strand_id
1 'polypeptide(L)'
;QSKNFGGEQAARTAAAADRTGHALLHTLYQQNLKNHTTIFSEWYALDLVKNQDGAVVGCTALCIETGEVVYFKARATVLATGGAGRIYQSTTNAHINTGDGVGMAIRAGVPVQDMEMWQFHPTGIAGAGVLVTEGCRGEGGYLLNKHGERFMERYAPNAKDLAGRDVVARSIMIEIREGRGCDGPWGPHAKLKLDHLGKEVLESRLPGILELSR
;
A
#
# COMPACT_ATOMS: atom_id res chain seq x y z
N GLN A 1 -12.23 15.59 4.90
CA GLN A 1 -11.60 15.83 6.20
C GLN A 1 -10.10 15.93 6.00
N SER A 2 -9.45 16.86 6.71
CA SER A 2 -7.99 16.96 6.77
C SER A 2 -7.46 16.08 7.91
N LYS A 3 -6.43 15.29 7.65
CA LYS A 3 -5.75 14.43 8.65
C LYS A 3 -4.27 14.75 8.69
N ASN A 4 -3.67 14.55 9.86
CA ASN A 4 -2.22 14.60 10.04
C ASN A 4 -1.64 13.19 9.97
N PHE A 5 -0.67 12.97 9.09
CA PHE A 5 0.08 11.72 8.99
C PHE A 5 1.52 11.93 9.47
N GLY A 6 2.17 10.84 9.88
CA GLY A 6 3.54 10.89 10.36
C GLY A 6 4.48 11.55 9.35
N GLY A 7 5.34 12.44 9.85
CA GLY A 7 6.28 13.23 9.05
C GLY A 7 5.73 14.52 8.43
N GLU A 8 4.44 14.80 8.56
CA GLU A 8 3.87 16.06 8.06
C GLU A 8 4.03 17.22 9.06
N GLN A 9 4.43 18.39 8.55
CA GLN A 9 4.55 19.61 9.35
C GLN A 9 3.20 20.31 9.56
N ALA A 10 2.19 20.01 8.73
CA ALA A 10 0.86 20.56 8.81
C ALA A 10 -0.17 19.57 8.25
N ALA A 11 -1.41 19.63 8.74
CA ALA A 11 -2.52 18.79 8.30
C ALA A 11 -2.99 19.21 6.89
N ARG A 12 -2.37 18.65 5.86
CA ARG A 12 -2.69 18.91 4.43
C ARG A 12 -3.35 17.73 3.72
N THR A 13 -3.35 16.55 4.32
CA THR A 13 -3.92 15.35 3.72
C THR A 13 -5.44 15.42 3.72
N ALA A 14 -6.04 15.35 2.53
CA ALA A 14 -7.48 15.17 2.38
C ALA A 14 -7.85 13.70 2.54
N ALA A 15 -8.83 13.40 3.37
CA ALA A 15 -9.23 12.03 3.66
C ALA A 15 -10.76 11.87 3.77
N ALA A 16 -11.24 10.68 3.39
CA ALA A 16 -12.61 10.21 3.62
C ALA A 16 -12.56 9.11 4.69
N ALA A 17 -12.54 9.52 5.97
CA ALA A 17 -12.29 8.66 7.13
C ALA A 17 -11.04 7.77 6.92
N ASP A 18 -11.18 6.45 7.02
CA ASP A 18 -10.16 5.43 6.72
C ASP A 18 -10.40 4.69 5.39
N ARG A 19 -11.28 5.23 4.52
CA ARG A 19 -11.70 4.68 3.22
C ARG A 19 -11.37 5.59 2.04
N THR A 20 -10.32 6.39 2.15
CA THR A 20 -9.95 7.39 1.13
C THR A 20 -9.67 6.76 -0.23
N GLY A 21 -8.91 5.67 -0.28
CA GLY A 21 -8.60 4.96 -1.53
C GLY A 21 -9.86 4.44 -2.22
N HIS A 22 -10.76 3.84 -1.48
CA HIS A 22 -12.05 3.35 -1.99
C HIS A 22 -12.90 4.50 -2.58
N ALA A 23 -13.06 5.59 -1.85
CA ALA A 23 -13.83 6.75 -2.31
C ALA A 23 -13.23 7.36 -3.58
N LEU A 24 -11.90 7.49 -3.64
CA LEU A 24 -11.20 8.02 -4.80
C LEU A 24 -11.37 7.13 -6.03
N LEU A 25 -11.18 5.82 -5.88
CA LEU A 25 -11.33 4.86 -6.97
C LEU A 25 -12.74 4.89 -7.56
N HIS A 26 -13.78 4.83 -6.73
CA HIS A 26 -15.17 4.88 -7.19
C HIS A 26 -15.50 6.19 -7.90
N THR A 27 -15.03 7.32 -7.38
CA THR A 27 -15.24 8.63 -8.01
C THR A 27 -14.60 8.70 -9.40
N LEU A 28 -13.34 8.25 -9.53
CA LEU A 28 -12.63 8.25 -10.79
C LEU A 28 -13.24 7.26 -11.80
N TYR A 29 -13.67 6.09 -11.33
CA TYR A 29 -14.34 5.11 -12.17
C TYR A 29 -15.66 5.65 -12.75
N GLN A 30 -16.48 6.31 -11.92
CA GLN A 30 -17.71 6.98 -12.36
C GLN A 30 -17.43 8.05 -13.42
N GLN A 31 -16.35 8.84 -13.28
CA GLN A 31 -15.97 9.82 -14.28
C GLN A 31 -15.52 9.18 -15.59
N ASN A 32 -14.83 8.04 -15.54
CA ASN A 32 -14.47 7.30 -16.75
C ASN A 32 -15.73 6.80 -17.49
N LEU A 33 -16.70 6.24 -16.77
CA LEU A 33 -17.98 5.81 -17.37
C LEU A 33 -18.73 6.98 -18.00
N LYS A 34 -18.80 8.11 -17.31
CA LYS A 34 -19.44 9.34 -17.82
C LYS A 34 -18.79 9.86 -19.10
N ASN A 35 -17.48 9.71 -19.23
CA ASN A 35 -16.71 10.14 -20.41
C ASN A 35 -16.57 9.03 -21.48
N HIS A 36 -17.31 7.93 -21.36
CA HIS A 36 -17.29 6.80 -22.30
C HIS A 36 -15.90 6.22 -22.53
N THR A 37 -15.04 6.21 -21.50
CA THR A 37 -13.72 5.56 -21.59
C THR A 37 -13.92 4.06 -21.77
N THR A 38 -13.31 3.49 -22.81
CA THR A 38 -13.31 2.04 -23.02
C THR A 38 -12.46 1.36 -21.96
N ILE A 39 -13.05 0.43 -21.22
CA ILE A 39 -12.38 -0.33 -20.16
C ILE A 39 -12.40 -1.81 -20.55
N PHE A 40 -11.22 -2.41 -20.58
CA PHE A 40 -11.03 -3.84 -20.81
C PHE A 40 -10.78 -4.52 -19.46
N SER A 41 -11.84 -5.03 -18.84
CA SER A 41 -11.76 -5.79 -17.59
C SER A 41 -11.28 -7.21 -17.86
N GLU A 42 -10.49 -7.79 -16.95
CA GLU A 42 -9.95 -9.15 -17.07
C GLU A 42 -9.06 -9.38 -18.30
N TRP A 43 -8.35 -8.34 -18.67
CA TRP A 43 -7.29 -8.41 -19.66
C TRP A 43 -5.93 -8.26 -19.00
N TYR A 44 -5.02 -9.18 -19.31
CA TYR A 44 -3.67 -9.22 -18.77
C TYR A 44 -2.67 -8.68 -19.78
N ALA A 45 -2.08 -7.52 -19.50
CA ALA A 45 -1.05 -6.93 -20.35
C ALA A 45 0.23 -7.78 -20.29
N LEU A 46 0.73 -8.17 -21.46
CA LEU A 46 1.89 -9.05 -21.59
C LEU A 46 3.18 -8.26 -21.82
N ASP A 47 3.24 -7.51 -22.93
CA ASP A 47 4.43 -6.79 -23.36
C ASP A 47 4.10 -5.49 -24.09
N LEU A 48 5.05 -4.55 -24.03
CA LEU A 48 5.05 -3.34 -24.87
C LEU A 48 5.54 -3.70 -26.29
N VAL A 49 4.84 -3.17 -27.28
CA VAL A 49 5.23 -3.35 -28.70
C VAL A 49 5.98 -2.12 -29.17
N LYS A 50 7.15 -2.33 -29.80
CA LYS A 50 7.96 -1.26 -30.37
C LYS A 50 8.00 -1.36 -31.89
N ASN A 51 8.07 -0.22 -32.56
CA ASN A 51 8.34 -0.15 -33.99
C ASN A 51 9.86 -0.26 -34.29
N GLN A 52 10.21 -0.19 -35.56
CA GLN A 52 11.61 -0.26 -36.00
C GLN A 52 12.50 0.87 -35.45
N ASP A 53 11.91 2.03 -35.15
CA ASP A 53 12.59 3.18 -34.56
C ASP A 53 12.75 3.08 -33.05
N GLY A 54 12.22 1.99 -32.42
CA GLY A 54 12.25 1.78 -30.99
C GLY A 54 11.14 2.49 -30.20
N ALA A 55 10.24 3.20 -30.87
CA ALA A 55 9.10 3.85 -30.21
C ALA A 55 8.03 2.83 -29.82
N VAL A 56 7.45 2.99 -28.61
CA VAL A 56 6.32 2.16 -28.17
C VAL A 56 5.07 2.55 -28.94
N VAL A 57 4.44 1.58 -29.62
CA VAL A 57 3.28 1.75 -30.48
C VAL A 57 2.05 0.99 -29.98
N GLY A 58 2.11 0.47 -28.75
CA GLY A 58 1.02 -0.23 -28.09
C GLY A 58 1.51 -1.33 -27.17
N CYS A 59 0.61 -2.25 -26.85
CA CYS A 59 0.92 -3.42 -26.05
C CYS A 59 0.17 -4.66 -26.56
N THR A 60 0.68 -5.83 -26.20
CA THR A 60 -0.08 -7.08 -26.32
C THR A 60 -0.76 -7.39 -24.99
N ALA A 61 -1.96 -7.94 -25.04
CA ALA A 61 -2.68 -8.38 -23.86
C ALA A 61 -3.44 -9.68 -24.12
N LEU A 62 -3.55 -10.48 -23.07
CA LEU A 62 -4.30 -11.73 -23.03
C LEU A 62 -5.71 -11.44 -22.50
N CYS A 63 -6.73 -11.80 -23.26
CA CYS A 63 -8.08 -11.92 -22.73
C CYS A 63 -8.17 -13.16 -21.85
N ILE A 64 -8.40 -12.99 -20.54
CA ILE A 64 -8.42 -14.10 -19.59
C ILE A 64 -9.59 -15.04 -19.86
N GLU A 65 -10.72 -14.51 -20.31
CA GLU A 65 -11.93 -15.29 -20.61
C GLU A 65 -11.74 -16.21 -21.82
N THR A 66 -11.18 -15.69 -22.93
CA THR A 66 -11.09 -16.43 -24.19
C THR A 66 -9.75 -17.09 -24.44
N GLY A 67 -8.69 -16.67 -23.73
CA GLY A 67 -7.32 -17.10 -23.99
C GLY A 67 -6.68 -16.45 -25.23
N GLU A 68 -7.34 -15.52 -25.88
CA GLU A 68 -6.83 -14.84 -27.06
C GLU A 68 -5.78 -13.77 -26.67
N VAL A 69 -4.72 -13.68 -27.46
CA VAL A 69 -3.73 -12.59 -27.35
C VAL A 69 -4.03 -11.56 -28.44
N VAL A 70 -4.24 -10.31 -28.02
CA VAL A 70 -4.58 -9.20 -28.91
C VAL A 70 -3.54 -8.10 -28.84
N TYR A 71 -3.26 -7.49 -29.96
CA TYR A 71 -2.41 -6.30 -30.05
C TYR A 71 -3.30 -5.04 -29.98
N PHE A 72 -3.06 -4.22 -28.96
CA PHE A 72 -3.65 -2.90 -28.81
C PHE A 72 -2.72 -1.85 -29.40
N LYS A 73 -3.02 -1.37 -30.58
CA LYS A 73 -2.28 -0.29 -31.23
C LYS A 73 -2.59 1.05 -30.57
N ALA A 74 -1.57 1.80 -30.16
CA ALA A 74 -1.75 3.08 -29.49
C ALA A 74 -0.65 4.07 -29.91
N ARG A 75 -1.00 5.37 -29.97
CA ARG A 75 -0.05 6.46 -30.20
C ARG A 75 0.79 6.77 -28.96
N ALA A 76 0.26 6.49 -27.78
CA ALA A 76 0.94 6.62 -26.50
C ALA A 76 0.42 5.54 -25.56
N THR A 77 1.30 5.01 -24.72
CA THR A 77 0.97 4.00 -23.70
C THR A 77 1.42 4.51 -22.33
N VAL A 78 0.49 4.53 -21.37
CA VAL A 78 0.76 4.91 -19.98
C VAL A 78 0.81 3.64 -19.13
N LEU A 79 1.94 3.40 -18.46
CA LEU A 79 2.05 2.35 -17.46
C LEU A 79 1.59 2.89 -16.11
N ALA A 80 0.44 2.41 -15.65
CA ALA A 80 -0.15 2.75 -14.35
C ALA A 80 -0.49 1.48 -13.58
N THR A 81 0.43 0.50 -13.59
CA THR A 81 0.24 -0.88 -13.13
C THR A 81 0.36 -1.06 -11.62
N GLY A 82 0.45 0.03 -10.86
CA GLY A 82 0.58 0.01 -9.41
C GLY A 82 1.93 -0.51 -8.94
N GLY A 83 1.97 -0.97 -7.69
CA GLY A 83 3.18 -1.45 -7.04
C GLY A 83 3.56 -2.88 -7.40
N ALA A 84 4.65 -3.34 -6.80
CA ALA A 84 5.19 -4.68 -6.98
C ALA A 84 5.40 -5.42 -5.63
N GLY A 85 4.64 -5.06 -4.59
CA GLY A 85 4.82 -5.60 -3.23
C GLY A 85 4.66 -7.11 -3.13
N ARG A 86 3.99 -7.76 -4.11
CA ARG A 86 3.80 -9.22 -4.14
C ARG A 86 5.06 -10.02 -4.48
N ILE A 87 6.16 -9.38 -4.78
CA ILE A 87 7.47 -10.05 -4.84
C ILE A 87 7.99 -10.44 -3.45
N TYR A 88 7.45 -9.86 -2.38
CA TYR A 88 7.80 -10.18 -0.99
C TYR A 88 6.83 -11.18 -0.37
N GLN A 89 7.34 -12.06 0.48
CA GLN A 89 6.55 -13.07 1.19
C GLN A 89 5.49 -12.43 2.10
N SER A 90 5.86 -11.39 2.84
CA SER A 90 4.94 -10.60 3.68
C SER A 90 4.68 -9.25 3.04
N THR A 91 3.44 -8.99 2.68
CA THR A 91 3.05 -7.76 2.00
C THR A 91 1.59 -7.42 2.28
N THR A 92 1.30 -6.13 2.32
CA THR A 92 -0.07 -5.60 2.42
C THR A 92 -0.64 -5.18 1.06
N ASN A 93 0.12 -5.39 -0.02
CA ASN A 93 -0.32 -5.08 -1.38
C ASN A 93 -1.37 -6.08 -1.87
N ALA A 94 -2.24 -5.60 -2.76
CA ALA A 94 -3.21 -6.44 -3.45
C ALA A 94 -2.52 -7.54 -4.28
N HIS A 95 -3.21 -8.65 -4.52
CA HIS A 95 -2.68 -9.81 -5.25
C HIS A 95 -2.20 -9.48 -6.66
N ILE A 96 -2.79 -8.45 -7.29
CA ILE A 96 -2.42 -8.00 -8.63
C ILE A 96 -1.12 -7.18 -8.69
N ASN A 97 -0.55 -6.79 -7.54
CA ASN A 97 0.66 -5.97 -7.50
C ASN A 97 1.92 -6.83 -7.60
N THR A 98 2.09 -7.48 -8.73
CA THR A 98 3.13 -8.49 -9.02
C THR A 98 4.38 -7.93 -9.70
N GLY A 99 4.37 -6.64 -10.08
CA GLY A 99 5.51 -5.98 -10.74
C GLY A 99 5.58 -6.19 -12.25
N ASP A 100 4.51 -6.69 -12.87
CA ASP A 100 4.47 -6.98 -14.30
C ASP A 100 4.73 -5.74 -15.17
N GLY A 101 4.25 -4.56 -14.77
CA GLY A 101 4.52 -3.32 -15.49
C GLY A 101 6.00 -2.96 -15.53
N VAL A 102 6.72 -3.16 -14.43
CA VAL A 102 8.18 -2.98 -14.38
C VAL A 102 8.86 -4.02 -15.28
N GLY A 103 8.42 -5.28 -15.21
CA GLY A 103 8.90 -6.35 -16.08
C GLY A 103 8.72 -6.04 -17.56
N MET A 104 7.55 -5.53 -17.97
CA MET A 104 7.26 -5.09 -19.34
C MET A 104 8.20 -3.95 -19.77
N ALA A 105 8.44 -2.97 -18.90
CA ALA A 105 9.34 -1.86 -19.18
C ALA A 105 10.77 -2.36 -19.42
N ILE A 106 11.29 -3.25 -18.55
CA ILE A 106 12.63 -3.82 -18.69
C ILE A 106 12.75 -4.62 -19.99
N ARG A 107 11.79 -5.50 -20.31
CA ARG A 107 11.81 -6.27 -21.57
C ARG A 107 11.75 -5.40 -22.81
N ALA A 108 11.06 -4.25 -22.71
CA ALA A 108 11.03 -3.26 -23.79
C ALA A 108 12.30 -2.40 -23.88
N GLY A 109 13.28 -2.58 -22.98
CA GLY A 109 14.51 -1.80 -22.94
C GLY A 109 14.33 -0.37 -22.40
N VAL A 110 13.24 -0.12 -21.68
CA VAL A 110 13.05 1.16 -20.96
C VAL A 110 13.94 1.16 -19.72
N PRO A 111 14.75 2.20 -19.48
CA PRO A 111 15.59 2.27 -18.31
C PRO A 111 14.76 2.35 -17.03
N VAL A 112 15.19 1.65 -15.99
CA VAL A 112 14.62 1.68 -14.66
C VAL A 112 15.65 2.21 -13.66
N GLN A 113 15.19 2.83 -12.56
CA GLN A 113 16.07 3.36 -11.52
C GLN A 113 15.46 3.16 -10.15
N ASP A 114 16.27 3.29 -9.12
CA ASP A 114 15.86 3.26 -7.71
C ASP A 114 15.10 1.97 -7.32
N MET A 115 15.44 0.85 -7.95
CA MET A 115 14.73 -0.43 -7.79
C MET A 115 14.85 -1.01 -6.36
N GLU A 116 15.83 -0.55 -5.58
CA GLU A 116 16.02 -0.88 -4.17
C GLU A 116 15.20 0.00 -3.23
N MET A 117 14.61 1.08 -3.70
CA MET A 117 13.87 2.04 -2.88
C MET A 117 12.44 1.57 -2.59
N TRP A 118 12.33 0.67 -1.62
CA TRP A 118 11.05 0.16 -1.13
C TRP A 118 10.65 0.82 0.17
N GLN A 119 9.40 1.29 0.26
CA GLN A 119 8.82 1.75 1.51
C GLN A 119 7.85 0.71 2.05
N PHE A 120 8.24 0.01 3.12
CA PHE A 120 7.36 -0.92 3.81
C PHE A 120 6.39 -0.16 4.72
N HIS A 121 5.11 -0.58 4.68
CA HIS A 121 4.15 -0.07 5.66
C HIS A 121 4.44 -0.71 7.03
N PRO A 122 4.60 0.09 8.10
CA PRO A 122 5.06 -0.44 9.40
C PRO A 122 4.01 -1.26 10.13
N THR A 123 2.73 -1.10 9.82
CA THR A 123 1.63 -1.76 10.52
C THR A 123 0.75 -2.57 9.57
N GLY A 124 0.71 -3.87 9.79
CA GLY A 124 -0.16 -4.85 9.14
C GLY A 124 -0.63 -5.89 10.14
N ILE A 125 -1.79 -6.49 9.92
CA ILE A 125 -2.31 -7.57 10.76
C ILE A 125 -1.47 -8.82 10.48
N ALA A 126 -0.82 -9.34 11.52
CA ALA A 126 -0.01 -10.54 11.43
C ALA A 126 -0.82 -11.73 10.89
N GLY A 127 -0.27 -12.43 9.90
CA GLY A 127 -0.92 -13.58 9.25
C GLY A 127 -1.95 -13.21 8.17
N ALA A 128 -2.70 -12.14 8.33
CA ALA A 128 -3.72 -11.73 7.36
C ALA A 128 -3.15 -10.87 6.21
N GLY A 129 -2.01 -10.22 6.41
CA GLY A 129 -1.42 -9.31 5.42
C GLY A 129 -2.28 -8.06 5.12
N VAL A 130 -3.25 -7.76 5.97
CA VAL A 130 -4.13 -6.59 5.82
C VAL A 130 -3.45 -5.37 6.41
N LEU A 131 -3.44 -4.27 5.67
CA LEU A 131 -2.85 -3.01 6.09
C LEU A 131 -3.69 -2.38 7.22
N VAL A 132 -3.02 -2.04 8.32
CA VAL A 132 -3.58 -1.18 9.37
C VAL A 132 -3.18 0.26 9.06
N THR A 133 -4.14 1.09 8.72
CA THR A 133 -3.90 2.48 8.28
C THR A 133 -3.02 3.26 9.26
N GLU A 134 -2.12 4.08 8.74
CA GLU A 134 -1.34 5.03 9.53
C GLU A 134 -2.23 5.99 10.34
N GLY A 135 -3.46 6.21 9.87
CA GLY A 135 -4.48 6.95 10.59
C GLY A 135 -4.72 6.47 12.02
N CYS A 136 -4.53 5.18 12.31
CA CYS A 136 -4.62 4.65 13.68
C CYS A 136 -3.61 5.33 14.62
N ARG A 137 -2.37 5.50 14.18
CA ARG A 137 -1.34 6.23 14.94
C ARG A 137 -1.59 7.73 14.94
N GLY A 138 -2.11 8.26 13.83
CA GLY A 138 -2.53 9.65 13.71
C GLY A 138 -3.68 10.06 14.66
N GLU A 139 -4.58 9.13 14.97
CA GLU A 139 -5.65 9.35 15.95
C GLU A 139 -5.20 9.08 17.41
N GLY A 140 -3.92 8.76 17.62
CA GLY A 140 -3.34 8.60 18.95
C GLY A 140 -3.02 7.15 19.34
N GLY A 141 -3.15 6.19 18.43
CA GLY A 141 -2.68 4.82 18.64
C GLY A 141 -1.17 4.74 18.78
N TYR A 142 -0.67 3.79 19.57
CA TYR A 142 0.75 3.59 19.80
C TYR A 142 1.17 2.13 19.86
N LEU A 143 2.46 1.90 19.59
CA LEU A 143 3.06 0.57 19.49
C LEU A 143 3.62 0.12 20.84
N LEU A 144 3.38 -1.14 21.17
CA LEU A 144 3.86 -1.80 22.38
C LEU A 144 4.67 -3.05 22.03
N ASN A 145 5.74 -3.28 22.77
CA ASN A 145 6.46 -4.55 22.79
C ASN A 145 5.82 -5.53 23.82
N LYS A 146 6.39 -6.74 23.96
CA LYS A 146 5.88 -7.76 24.88
C LYS A 146 5.88 -7.36 26.36
N HIS A 147 6.72 -6.40 26.75
CA HIS A 147 6.78 -5.87 28.11
C HIS A 147 5.77 -4.76 28.37
N GLY A 148 4.93 -4.41 27.36
CA GLY A 148 4.01 -3.29 27.46
C GLY A 148 4.68 -1.92 27.34
N GLU A 149 5.92 -1.87 26.91
CA GLU A 149 6.68 -0.63 26.73
C GLU A 149 6.32 0.04 25.40
N ARG A 150 6.09 1.33 25.44
CA ARG A 150 5.91 2.18 24.25
C ARG A 150 7.27 2.50 23.64
N PHE A 151 7.84 1.54 22.91
CA PHE A 151 9.24 1.56 22.49
C PHE A 151 9.60 2.68 21.50
N MET A 152 8.62 3.24 20.76
CA MET A 152 8.90 4.35 19.85
C MET A 152 9.41 5.61 20.53
N GLU A 153 9.17 5.80 21.82
CA GLU A 153 9.73 6.90 22.60
C GLU A 153 11.26 6.83 22.72
N ARG A 154 11.84 5.62 22.65
CA ARG A 154 13.28 5.37 22.65
C ARG A 154 13.92 5.65 21.29
N TYR A 155 13.25 5.25 20.21
CA TYR A 155 13.80 5.36 18.84
C TYR A 155 13.54 6.71 18.19
N ALA A 156 12.46 7.38 18.53
CA ALA A 156 12.06 8.67 18.01
C ALA A 156 11.42 9.55 19.10
N PRO A 157 12.19 10.11 20.04
CA PRO A 157 11.67 10.80 21.22
C PRO A 157 10.68 11.93 20.92
N ASN A 158 10.88 12.64 19.81
CA ASN A 158 10.04 13.77 19.41
C ASN A 158 8.78 13.35 18.67
N ALA A 159 8.93 12.55 17.60
CA ALA A 159 7.82 12.15 16.73
C ALA A 159 7.09 10.88 17.23
N LYS A 160 7.75 10.07 18.08
CA LYS A 160 7.22 8.83 18.65
C LYS A 160 6.60 7.94 17.56
N ASP A 161 5.38 7.50 17.72
CA ASP A 161 4.66 6.63 16.80
C ASP A 161 4.28 7.32 15.46
N LEU A 162 4.43 8.64 15.36
CA LEU A 162 4.28 9.44 14.13
C LEU A 162 5.61 9.69 13.40
N ALA A 163 6.68 9.01 13.78
CA ALA A 163 7.93 9.00 13.02
C ALA A 163 7.72 8.46 11.60
N GLY A 164 8.66 8.74 10.70
CA GLY A 164 8.63 8.25 9.33
C GLY A 164 8.44 6.73 9.27
N ARG A 165 7.77 6.24 8.24
CA ARG A 165 7.41 4.82 8.10
C ARG A 165 8.62 3.89 8.19
N ASP A 166 9.74 4.29 7.60
CA ASP A 166 11.00 3.55 7.64
C ASP A 166 11.56 3.45 9.06
N VAL A 167 11.48 4.53 9.83
CA VAL A 167 11.91 4.55 11.24
C VAL A 167 11.06 3.61 12.07
N VAL A 168 9.74 3.68 11.93
CA VAL A 168 8.81 2.81 12.66
C VAL A 168 9.02 1.34 12.29
N ALA A 169 9.15 1.01 11.00
CA ALA A 169 9.36 -0.36 10.54
C ALA A 169 10.68 -0.95 11.07
N ARG A 170 11.78 -0.18 11.01
CA ARG A 170 13.08 -0.60 11.57
C ARG A 170 13.01 -0.78 13.09
N SER A 171 12.33 0.12 13.80
CA SER A 171 12.18 0.01 15.25
C SER A 171 11.43 -1.26 15.67
N ILE A 172 10.34 -1.60 14.99
CA ILE A 172 9.62 -2.86 15.19
C ILE A 172 10.56 -4.06 14.96
N MET A 173 11.34 -4.04 13.87
CA MET A 173 12.27 -5.13 13.56
C MET A 173 13.36 -5.27 14.60
N ILE A 174 13.89 -4.17 15.14
CA ILE A 174 14.89 -4.19 16.22
C ILE A 174 14.27 -4.81 17.49
N GLU A 175 13.07 -4.39 17.89
CA GLU A 175 12.37 -4.97 19.04
C GLU A 175 12.20 -6.48 18.91
N ILE A 176 11.80 -6.95 17.71
CA ILE A 176 11.67 -8.38 17.43
C ILE A 176 13.00 -9.11 17.50
N ARG A 177 14.04 -8.59 16.84
CA ARG A 177 15.38 -9.20 16.81
C ARG A 177 16.05 -9.29 18.17
N GLU A 178 15.82 -8.33 19.04
CA GLU A 178 16.33 -8.30 20.41
C GLU A 178 15.44 -9.08 21.40
N GLY A 179 14.46 -9.83 20.88
CA GLY A 179 13.63 -10.71 21.68
C GLY A 179 12.56 -9.99 22.51
N ARG A 180 12.24 -8.72 22.19
CA ARG A 180 11.15 -7.97 22.84
C ARG A 180 9.85 -7.95 22.04
N GLY A 181 9.80 -8.64 20.89
CA GLY A 181 8.56 -8.88 20.16
C GLY A 181 7.57 -9.71 20.98
N CYS A 182 6.27 -9.49 20.75
CA CYS A 182 5.21 -10.35 21.28
C CYS A 182 5.20 -11.66 20.51
N ASP A 183 4.95 -12.77 21.19
CA ASP A 183 4.80 -14.07 20.55
C ASP A 183 3.37 -14.26 20.03
N GLY A 184 3.23 -14.95 18.90
CA GLY A 184 1.95 -15.27 18.31
C GLY A 184 2.05 -16.34 17.23
N PRO A 185 0.91 -16.88 16.77
CA PRO A 185 0.87 -18.00 15.82
C PRO A 185 1.49 -17.66 14.45
N TRP A 186 1.61 -16.38 14.14
CA TRP A 186 2.14 -15.87 12.88
C TRP A 186 3.58 -15.31 13.02
N GLY A 187 4.23 -15.63 14.13
CA GLY A 187 5.57 -15.17 14.44
C GLY A 187 5.59 -13.93 15.36
N PRO A 188 6.82 -13.44 15.67
CA PRO A 188 7.01 -12.30 16.54
C PRO A 188 6.44 -11.01 15.93
N HIS A 189 5.78 -10.20 16.76
CA HIS A 189 5.12 -8.96 16.32
C HIS A 189 5.14 -7.87 17.41
N ALA A 190 4.74 -6.66 17.05
CA ALA A 190 4.41 -5.58 17.98
C ALA A 190 2.89 -5.44 18.10
N LYS A 191 2.39 -4.96 19.23
CA LYS A 191 0.96 -4.65 19.43
C LYS A 191 0.70 -3.20 19.09
N LEU A 192 -0.39 -2.92 18.37
CA LEU A 192 -0.92 -1.58 18.19
C LEU A 192 -2.09 -1.38 19.18
N LYS A 193 -1.94 -0.44 20.09
CA LYS A 193 -2.95 -0.14 21.12
C LYS A 193 -3.85 0.98 20.64
N LEU A 194 -5.18 0.73 20.62
CA LEU A 194 -6.21 1.66 20.17
C LEU A 194 -7.36 1.81 21.17
N ASP A 195 -7.56 0.85 22.10
CA ASP A 195 -8.68 0.79 23.02
C ASP A 195 -8.82 2.02 23.94
N HIS A 196 -7.70 2.69 24.24
CA HIS A 196 -7.66 3.92 25.04
C HIS A 196 -8.30 5.14 24.34
N LEU A 197 -8.51 5.08 23.02
CA LEU A 197 -9.14 6.16 22.25
C LEU A 197 -10.63 6.29 22.50
N GLY A 198 -11.25 5.22 23.01
CA GLY A 198 -12.68 5.16 23.27
C GLY A 198 -13.53 4.83 22.04
N LYS A 199 -14.75 4.36 22.30
CA LYS A 199 -15.67 3.85 21.28
C LYS A 199 -16.04 4.92 20.23
N GLU A 200 -16.31 6.13 20.67
CA GLU A 200 -16.72 7.24 19.79
C GLU A 200 -15.67 7.55 18.72
N VAL A 201 -14.39 7.62 19.11
CA VAL A 201 -13.29 7.86 18.17
C VAL A 201 -13.14 6.69 17.21
N LEU A 202 -13.19 5.46 17.70
CA LEU A 202 -13.06 4.26 16.87
C LEU A 202 -14.20 4.16 15.84
N GLU A 203 -15.44 4.41 16.23
CA GLU A 203 -16.60 4.35 15.32
C GLU A 203 -16.62 5.50 14.29
N SER A 204 -16.22 6.71 14.69
CA SER A 204 -16.31 7.87 13.82
C SER A 204 -15.08 8.08 12.93
N ARG A 205 -13.89 7.74 13.41
CA ARG A 205 -12.60 8.03 12.75
C ARG A 205 -11.93 6.81 12.13
N LEU A 206 -12.19 5.61 12.68
CA LEU A 206 -11.55 4.35 12.27
C LEU A 206 -12.58 3.21 12.06
N PRO A 207 -13.74 3.46 11.38
CA PRO A 207 -14.79 2.44 11.26
C PRO A 207 -14.31 1.18 10.54
N GLY A 208 -13.46 1.29 9.52
CA GLY A 208 -12.92 0.14 8.79
C GLY A 208 -11.97 -0.72 9.64
N ILE A 209 -11.16 -0.10 10.50
CA ILE A 209 -10.29 -0.84 11.43
C ILE A 209 -11.11 -1.52 12.51
N LEU A 210 -12.16 -0.88 13.00
CA LEU A 210 -13.07 -1.49 13.97
C LEU A 210 -13.77 -2.73 13.38
N GLU A 211 -14.17 -2.68 12.11
CA GLU A 211 -14.75 -3.81 11.39
C GLU A 211 -13.75 -4.97 11.21
N LEU A 212 -12.49 -4.65 10.88
CA LEU A 212 -11.42 -5.65 10.73
C LEU A 212 -11.01 -6.34 12.05
N SER A 213 -11.28 -5.73 13.20
CA SER A 213 -10.90 -6.25 14.52
C SER A 213 -11.96 -7.15 15.18
N ARG A 214 -13.13 -7.27 14.56
CA ARG A 214 -14.23 -8.16 14.97
C ARG A 214 -14.15 -9.53 14.32
#